data_68c6f5f9bc1166719356a46aa31fa829
#
_entry.id   68c6f5f9bc1166719356a46aa31fa829
#
_cell.length_a   1.000
_cell.length_b   1.000
_cell.length_c   1.000
_cell.angle_alpha   90.00
_cell.angle_beta   90.00
_cell.angle_gamma   90.00
#
_symmetry.space_group_name_H-M   'P 1'
#
loop_
_entity.id
_entity.type
_entity.pdbx_description
1 polymer ?
#
loop_
_entity_poly.entity_id
_entity_poly.type
_entity_poly.pdbx_seq_one_letter_code
_entity_poly.pdbx_strand_id
1 'polypeptide(L)'
;MSKQIKFIQGNEACVEGALYAGLNFFAGYPITPSTEIAEHLSKRLPQQGGKFIQMEDEIASMCAIIGASLTGCKVLTATSGPGFSLKQEALGYAVMAEIPCVIVNVQRGGPSTGVPTHVSQGDVMQARWGTHGDHSIVALTASNHQDVFAMTVE
;
A
#
# COMPACT_ATOMS: atom_id res chain seq x y z
N MET A 1 10.79 -24.20 12.76
CA MET A 1 10.91 -22.74 12.98
C MET A 1 10.32 -22.41 14.34
N SER A 2 11.05 -21.71 15.20
CA SER A 2 10.52 -21.25 16.50
C SER A 2 9.44 -20.20 16.25
N LYS A 3 8.29 -20.35 16.91
CA LYS A 3 7.18 -19.40 16.85
C LYS A 3 7.64 -18.10 17.52
N GLN A 4 7.79 -17.02 16.75
CA GLN A 4 8.19 -15.72 17.28
C GLN A 4 6.91 -14.89 17.52
N ILE A 5 6.70 -14.44 18.74
CA ILE A 5 5.60 -13.54 19.10
C ILE A 5 6.17 -12.11 19.07
N LYS A 6 5.52 -11.20 18.32
CA LYS A 6 5.85 -9.78 18.26
C LYS A 6 4.69 -8.94 18.75
N PHE A 7 4.98 -7.88 19.49
CA PHE A 7 4.01 -6.83 19.83
C PHE A 7 4.31 -5.64 18.91
N ILE A 8 3.47 -5.45 17.91
CA ILE A 8 3.70 -4.49 16.81
C ILE A 8 2.41 -3.77 16.42
N GLN A 9 2.55 -2.65 15.72
CA GLN A 9 1.42 -1.92 15.14
C GLN A 9 0.96 -2.55 13.82
N GLY A 10 -0.24 -2.14 13.33
CA GLY A 10 -0.79 -2.63 12.06
C GLY A 10 0.11 -2.33 10.87
N ASN A 11 0.71 -1.12 10.79
CA ASN A 11 1.65 -0.76 9.74
C ASN A 11 2.90 -1.66 9.74
N GLU A 12 3.41 -2.03 10.93
CA GLU A 12 4.53 -2.95 11.04
C GLU A 12 4.13 -4.38 10.63
N ALA A 13 2.91 -4.82 10.99
CA ALA A 13 2.38 -6.12 10.56
C ALA A 13 2.26 -6.21 9.03
N CYS A 14 1.84 -5.12 8.37
CA CYS A 14 1.83 -5.00 6.92
C CYS A 14 3.24 -5.15 6.34
N VAL A 15 4.24 -4.46 6.89
CA VAL A 15 5.65 -4.58 6.47
C VAL A 15 6.16 -6.01 6.63
N GLU A 16 5.86 -6.67 7.75
CA GLU A 16 6.25 -8.07 7.97
C GLU A 16 5.62 -9.00 6.91
N GLY A 17 4.33 -8.81 6.61
CA GLY A 17 3.64 -9.57 5.56
C GLY A 17 4.24 -9.35 4.19
N ALA A 18 4.47 -8.10 3.81
CA ALA A 18 5.04 -7.74 2.53
C ALA A 18 6.45 -8.34 2.31
N LEU A 19 7.31 -8.24 3.32
CA LEU A 19 8.66 -8.83 3.25
C LEU A 19 8.61 -10.36 3.23
N TYR A 20 7.72 -10.97 4.00
CA TYR A 20 7.50 -12.41 3.98
C TYR A 20 6.99 -12.90 2.60
N ALA A 21 6.11 -12.14 1.95
CA ALA A 21 5.62 -12.42 0.60
C ALA A 21 6.70 -12.24 -0.49
N GLY A 22 7.87 -11.70 -0.15
CA GLY A 22 8.96 -11.46 -1.08
C GLY A 22 8.86 -10.15 -1.83
N LEU A 23 8.28 -9.12 -1.20
CA LEU A 23 8.32 -7.76 -1.73
C LEU A 23 9.77 -7.37 -2.08
N ASN A 24 9.99 -6.86 -3.30
CA ASN A 24 11.31 -6.44 -3.74
C ASN A 24 11.36 -5.03 -4.34
N PHE A 25 10.21 -4.36 -4.46
CA PHE A 25 10.16 -2.97 -4.88
C PHE A 25 9.05 -2.20 -4.15
N PHE A 26 9.39 -1.07 -3.56
CA PHE A 26 8.47 -0.13 -2.95
C PHE A 26 8.71 1.27 -3.49
N ALA A 27 7.65 1.95 -3.88
CA ALA A 27 7.67 3.39 -4.15
C ALA A 27 6.51 4.06 -3.42
N GLY A 28 6.77 5.16 -2.72
CA GLY A 28 5.75 5.84 -1.93
C GLY A 28 6.07 7.30 -1.68
N TYR A 29 5.05 8.03 -1.26
CA TYR A 29 5.14 9.40 -0.76
C TYR A 29 4.65 9.43 0.69
N PRO A 30 5.38 10.09 1.61
CA PRO A 30 5.02 10.10 3.04
C PRO A 30 3.67 10.76 3.28
N ILE A 31 2.75 10.06 3.89
CA ILE A 31 1.44 10.58 4.30
C ILE A 31 0.95 9.88 5.57
N THR A 32 0.54 10.67 6.57
CA THR A 32 -0.05 10.14 7.81
C THR A 32 -1.43 9.51 7.53
N PRO A 33 -1.73 8.31 8.09
CA PRO A 33 -0.95 7.51 9.04
C PRO A 33 -0.22 6.31 8.42
N SER A 34 0.17 6.35 7.15
CA SER A 34 0.87 5.25 6.46
C SER A 34 2.41 5.38 6.50
N THR A 35 2.94 6.43 7.09
CA THR A 35 4.38 6.78 7.04
C THR A 35 5.28 5.68 7.59
N GLU A 36 4.89 4.99 8.65
CA GLU A 36 5.67 3.93 9.27
C GLU A 36 5.92 2.74 8.32
N ILE A 37 5.02 2.48 7.38
CA ILE A 37 5.24 1.45 6.35
C ILE A 37 6.47 1.83 5.51
N ALA A 38 6.53 3.07 5.03
CA ALA A 38 7.67 3.56 4.26
C ALA A 38 8.95 3.58 5.09
N GLU A 39 8.91 4.04 6.35
CA GLU A 39 10.05 4.09 7.26
C GLU A 39 10.67 2.71 7.51
N HIS A 40 9.84 1.71 7.79
CA HIS A 40 10.30 0.35 8.01
C HIS A 40 10.86 -0.29 6.74
N LEU A 41 10.17 -0.09 5.60
CA LEU A 41 10.62 -0.62 4.31
C LEU A 41 11.90 0.06 3.82
N SER A 42 12.10 1.37 4.07
CA SER A 42 13.33 2.08 3.71
C SER A 42 14.59 1.47 4.34
N LYS A 43 14.44 0.92 5.55
CA LYS A 43 15.54 0.30 6.30
C LYS A 43 15.72 -1.18 5.94
N ARG A 44 14.63 -1.91 5.78
CA ARG A 44 14.64 -3.38 5.71
C ARG A 44 14.69 -3.92 4.28
N LEU A 45 14.00 -3.28 3.34
CA LEU A 45 13.91 -3.77 1.96
C LEU A 45 15.28 -3.80 1.25
N PRO A 46 16.14 -2.78 1.37
CA PRO A 46 17.49 -2.84 0.80
C PRO A 46 18.35 -3.94 1.38
N GLN A 47 18.19 -4.30 2.66
CA GLN A 47 18.92 -5.39 3.30
C GLN A 47 18.58 -6.77 2.73
N GLN A 48 17.42 -6.90 2.07
CA GLN A 48 16.96 -8.10 1.39
C GLN A 48 17.21 -8.06 -0.14
N GLY A 49 17.96 -7.06 -0.61
CA GLY A 49 18.24 -6.88 -2.03
C GLY A 49 17.13 -6.17 -2.82
N GLY A 50 16.07 -5.73 -2.15
CA GLY A 50 14.99 -4.97 -2.76
C GLY A 50 15.32 -3.49 -2.92
N LYS A 51 14.44 -2.76 -3.58
CA LYS A 51 14.59 -1.32 -3.85
C LYS A 51 13.48 -0.52 -3.20
N PHE A 52 13.86 0.52 -2.48
CA PHE A 52 12.97 1.52 -1.89
C PHE A 52 13.19 2.86 -2.57
N ILE A 53 12.11 3.52 -2.99
CA ILE A 53 12.17 4.86 -3.59
C ILE A 53 11.10 5.74 -2.94
N GLN A 54 11.53 6.89 -2.41
CA GLN A 54 10.61 7.95 -2.06
C GLN A 54 10.38 8.83 -3.29
N MET A 55 9.12 8.97 -3.66
CA MET A 55 8.69 9.77 -4.81
C MET A 55 8.25 11.17 -4.35
N GLU A 56 8.01 12.06 -5.30
CA GLU A 56 7.59 13.44 -5.05
C GLU A 56 6.10 13.58 -4.73
N ASP A 57 5.30 12.61 -5.19
CA ASP A 57 3.86 12.55 -4.95
C ASP A 57 3.30 11.13 -5.12
N GLU A 58 2.01 10.99 -4.91
CA GLU A 58 1.30 9.71 -5.01
C GLU A 58 1.10 9.24 -6.45
N ILE A 59 0.99 10.14 -7.42
CA ILE A 59 0.86 9.81 -8.84
C ILE A 59 2.17 9.17 -9.31
N ALA A 60 3.29 9.82 -9.03
CA ALA A 60 4.61 9.31 -9.37
C ALA A 60 4.89 7.95 -8.70
N SER A 61 4.51 7.78 -7.42
CA SER A 61 4.70 6.52 -6.73
C SER A 61 3.88 5.37 -7.33
N MET A 62 2.65 5.64 -7.77
CA MET A 62 1.82 4.63 -8.44
C MET A 62 2.40 4.24 -9.81
N CYS A 63 2.82 5.22 -10.61
CA CYS A 63 3.46 4.96 -11.90
C CYS A 63 4.77 4.18 -11.74
N ALA A 64 5.55 4.46 -10.69
CA ALA A 64 6.80 3.75 -10.42
C ALA A 64 6.57 2.26 -10.10
N ILE A 65 5.57 1.93 -9.27
CA ILE A 65 5.26 0.51 -8.98
C ILE A 65 4.69 -0.21 -10.20
N ILE A 66 3.91 0.45 -11.04
CA ILE A 66 3.41 -0.12 -12.30
C ILE A 66 4.59 -0.46 -13.22
N GLY A 67 5.52 0.48 -13.42
CA GLY A 67 6.71 0.24 -14.22
C GLY A 67 7.60 -0.88 -13.67
N ALA A 68 7.79 -0.95 -12.36
CA ALA A 68 8.56 -2.02 -11.72
C ALA A 68 7.86 -3.39 -11.84
N SER A 69 6.53 -3.43 -11.72
CA SER A 69 5.76 -4.66 -11.88
C SER A 69 5.92 -5.28 -13.28
N LEU A 70 5.98 -4.45 -14.32
CA LEU A 70 6.23 -4.91 -15.70
C LEU A 70 7.59 -5.61 -15.86
N THR A 71 8.55 -5.37 -14.97
CA THR A 71 9.85 -6.07 -14.96
C THR A 71 9.85 -7.33 -14.11
N GLY A 72 8.70 -7.76 -13.60
CA GLY A 72 8.56 -8.95 -12.75
C GLY A 72 8.82 -8.70 -11.26
N CYS A 73 8.90 -7.45 -10.82
CA CYS A 73 9.02 -7.13 -9.39
C CYS A 73 7.70 -7.37 -8.66
N LYS A 74 7.77 -7.88 -7.44
CA LYS A 74 6.67 -7.79 -6.47
C LYS A 74 6.68 -6.40 -5.87
N VAL A 75 5.61 -5.66 -6.11
CA VAL A 75 5.54 -4.22 -5.84
C VAL A 75 4.50 -3.88 -4.80
N LEU A 76 4.77 -2.82 -4.03
CA LEU A 76 3.84 -2.25 -3.07
C LEU A 76 4.00 -0.74 -3.01
N THR A 77 2.89 -0.04 -2.84
CA THR A 77 2.86 1.36 -2.40
C THR A 77 1.92 1.50 -1.21
N ALA A 78 2.21 2.43 -0.31
CA ALA A 78 1.35 2.76 0.82
C ALA A 78 0.92 4.23 0.75
N THR A 79 -0.31 4.50 1.18
CA THR A 79 -0.90 5.83 1.14
C THR A 79 -2.04 5.96 2.16
N SER A 80 -2.73 7.09 2.14
CA SER A 80 -3.94 7.37 2.90
C SER A 80 -4.91 8.20 2.04
N GLY A 81 -6.15 8.31 2.42
CA GLY A 81 -7.27 9.00 1.78
C GLY A 81 -6.95 9.90 0.58
N PRO A 82 -6.43 11.14 0.78
CA PRO A 82 -6.18 12.04 -0.35
C PRO A 82 -5.11 11.52 -1.33
N GLY A 83 -4.10 10.81 -0.84
CA GLY A 83 -3.11 10.19 -1.72
C GLY A 83 -3.69 9.01 -2.51
N PHE A 84 -4.65 8.28 -1.92
CA PHE A 84 -5.37 7.24 -2.64
C PHE A 84 -6.23 7.83 -3.77
N SER A 85 -6.83 9.00 -3.56
CA SER A 85 -7.52 9.74 -4.62
C SER A 85 -6.61 10.05 -5.81
N LEU A 86 -5.37 10.48 -5.55
CA LEU A 86 -4.39 10.79 -6.59
C LEU A 86 -3.91 9.55 -7.37
N LYS A 87 -4.00 8.37 -6.78
CA LYS A 87 -3.60 7.09 -7.42
C LYS A 87 -4.68 6.50 -8.34
N GLN A 88 -5.92 6.99 -8.29
CA GLN A 88 -7.08 6.33 -8.93
C GLN A 88 -6.93 6.22 -10.46
N GLU A 89 -6.43 7.24 -11.14
CA GLU A 89 -6.25 7.17 -12.60
C GLU A 89 -5.22 6.11 -12.99
N ALA A 90 -4.05 6.12 -12.34
CA ALA A 90 -3.01 5.14 -12.60
C ALA A 90 -3.42 3.72 -12.17
N LEU A 91 -4.29 3.57 -11.14
CA LEU A 91 -4.91 2.30 -10.79
C LEU A 91 -5.80 1.78 -11.93
N GLY A 92 -6.62 2.65 -12.52
CA GLY A 92 -7.42 2.31 -13.70
C GLY A 92 -6.56 1.85 -14.87
N TYR A 93 -5.42 2.51 -15.11
CA TYR A 93 -4.45 2.07 -16.11
C TYR A 93 -3.88 0.68 -15.80
N ALA A 94 -3.51 0.42 -14.54
CA ALA A 94 -2.99 -0.89 -14.14
C ALA A 94 -4.03 -2.01 -14.37
N VAL A 95 -5.30 -1.75 -14.11
CA VAL A 95 -6.40 -2.68 -14.40
C VAL A 95 -6.51 -2.94 -15.90
N MET A 96 -6.55 -1.88 -16.74
CA MET A 96 -6.66 -2.00 -18.18
C MET A 96 -5.47 -2.74 -18.83
N ALA A 97 -4.28 -2.57 -18.29
CA ALA A 97 -3.05 -3.19 -18.76
C ALA A 97 -2.74 -4.54 -18.10
N GLU A 98 -3.63 -5.02 -17.19
CA GLU A 98 -3.47 -6.27 -16.42
C GLU A 98 -2.14 -6.33 -15.64
N ILE A 99 -1.72 -5.21 -15.06
CA ILE A 99 -0.47 -5.09 -14.32
C ILE A 99 -0.73 -5.32 -12.83
N PRO A 100 -0.21 -6.40 -12.22
CA PRO A 100 -0.41 -6.67 -10.81
C PRO A 100 0.34 -5.68 -9.92
N CYS A 101 -0.37 -5.06 -8.99
CA CYS A 101 0.22 -4.16 -7.99
C CYS A 101 -0.58 -4.18 -6.69
N VAL A 102 0.09 -3.87 -5.58
CA VAL A 102 -0.52 -3.81 -4.26
C VAL A 102 -0.50 -2.38 -3.75
N ILE A 103 -1.66 -1.89 -3.33
CA ILE A 103 -1.83 -0.58 -2.70
C ILE A 103 -2.35 -0.78 -1.29
N VAL A 104 -1.63 -0.28 -0.31
CA VAL A 104 -2.08 -0.24 1.09
C VAL A 104 -2.63 1.15 1.37
N ASN A 105 -3.94 1.23 1.67
CA ASN A 105 -4.59 2.46 2.09
C ASN A 105 -4.83 2.43 3.60
N VAL A 106 -4.04 3.18 4.34
CA VAL A 106 -4.22 3.35 5.79
C VAL A 106 -5.21 4.48 6.00
N GLN A 107 -6.45 4.14 6.33
CA GLN A 107 -7.57 5.07 6.32
C GLN A 107 -7.45 6.19 7.36
N ARG A 108 -7.96 7.36 7.02
CA ARG A 108 -8.06 8.51 7.91
C ARG A 108 -9.34 9.30 7.65
N GLY A 109 -9.68 10.21 8.55
CA GLY A 109 -10.84 11.07 8.37
C GLY A 109 -10.70 12.01 7.18
N GLY A 110 -11.69 12.04 6.31
CA GLY A 110 -11.83 12.92 5.14
C GLY A 110 -13.03 13.85 5.29
N PRO A 111 -13.43 14.57 4.21
CA PRO A 111 -12.79 14.60 2.88
C PRO A 111 -11.53 15.47 2.79
N SER A 112 -10.86 15.45 1.60
CA SER A 112 -9.62 16.18 1.30
C SER A 112 -8.51 15.85 2.30
N THR A 113 -7.70 16.82 2.74
CA THR A 113 -6.67 16.62 3.77
C THR A 113 -7.27 16.04 5.05
N GLY A 114 -8.48 16.44 5.40
CA GLY A 114 -9.25 15.89 6.51
C GLY A 114 -8.54 15.98 7.85
N VAL A 115 -8.64 14.92 8.61
CA VAL A 115 -8.07 14.81 9.97
C VAL A 115 -7.08 13.65 10.03
N PRO A 116 -5.78 13.89 9.72
CA PRO A 116 -4.78 12.85 9.47
C PRO A 116 -4.56 11.86 10.61
N THR A 117 -4.82 12.27 11.84
CA THR A 117 -4.62 11.46 13.06
C THR A 117 -5.90 10.84 13.60
N HIS A 118 -7.03 11.04 12.93
CA HIS A 118 -8.31 10.47 13.33
C HIS A 118 -8.66 9.25 12.48
N VAL A 119 -8.97 8.16 13.14
CA VAL A 119 -9.43 6.93 12.49
C VAL A 119 -10.76 7.14 11.79
N SER A 120 -10.93 6.49 10.65
CA SER A 120 -12.17 6.52 9.87
C SER A 120 -12.22 5.30 8.95
N GLN A 121 -13.40 5.00 8.42
CA GLN A 121 -13.64 3.96 7.42
C GLN A 121 -14.30 4.54 6.16
N GLY A 122 -14.02 5.82 5.86
CA GLY A 122 -14.62 6.53 4.73
C GLY A 122 -14.10 6.10 3.35
N ASP A 123 -12.94 5.45 3.29
CA ASP A 123 -12.27 5.13 2.03
C ASP A 123 -12.68 3.76 1.44
N VAL A 124 -13.51 2.98 2.14
CA VAL A 124 -13.89 1.62 1.70
C VAL A 124 -14.59 1.64 0.33
N MET A 125 -15.54 2.56 0.14
CA MET A 125 -16.25 2.70 -1.13
C MET A 125 -15.33 3.20 -2.24
N GLN A 126 -14.37 4.09 -1.93
CA GLN A 126 -13.36 4.54 -2.88
C GLN A 126 -12.44 3.40 -3.29
N ALA A 127 -12.03 2.54 -2.36
CA ALA A 127 -11.22 1.37 -2.66
C ALA A 127 -11.93 0.43 -3.65
N ARG A 128 -13.24 0.30 -3.51
CA ARG A 128 -14.04 -0.61 -4.35
C ARG A 128 -14.49 0.01 -5.68
N TRP A 129 -14.81 1.31 -5.69
CA TRP A 129 -15.51 1.98 -6.80
C TRP A 129 -14.90 3.33 -7.19
N GLY A 130 -13.69 3.63 -6.76
CA GLY A 130 -13.12 4.98 -6.93
C GLY A 130 -12.69 5.32 -8.36
N THR A 131 -12.31 4.33 -9.14
CA THR A 131 -11.91 4.51 -10.54
C THR A 131 -13.13 4.49 -11.45
N HIS A 132 -13.13 5.28 -12.51
CA HIS A 132 -14.18 5.25 -13.53
C HIS A 132 -14.12 3.95 -14.37
N GLY A 133 -15.22 3.65 -15.07
CA GLY A 133 -15.35 2.46 -15.90
C GLY A 133 -15.75 1.20 -15.12
N ASP A 134 -16.07 0.15 -15.87
CA ASP A 134 -16.47 -1.13 -15.31
C ASP A 134 -15.26 -2.04 -15.12
N HIS A 135 -14.90 -2.31 -13.88
CA HIS A 135 -13.81 -3.22 -13.55
C HIS A 135 -14.02 -3.87 -12.17
N SER A 136 -13.38 -4.99 -11.98
CA SER A 136 -13.31 -5.65 -10.68
C SER A 136 -11.99 -5.35 -10.00
N ILE A 137 -12.05 -5.13 -8.69
CA ILE A 137 -10.86 -4.92 -7.87
C ILE A 137 -10.95 -5.81 -6.62
N VAL A 138 -9.83 -6.38 -6.22
CA VAL A 138 -9.71 -7.07 -4.94
C VAL A 138 -9.44 -6.04 -3.86
N ALA A 139 -10.40 -5.83 -2.96
CA ALA A 139 -10.27 -4.92 -1.82
C ALA A 139 -10.47 -5.71 -0.54
N LEU A 140 -9.45 -5.76 0.31
CA LEU A 140 -9.44 -6.48 1.57
C LEU A 140 -9.41 -5.48 2.73
N THR A 141 -10.12 -5.81 3.80
CA THR A 141 -10.15 -5.00 5.03
C THR A 141 -9.85 -5.88 6.23
N ALA A 142 -8.72 -5.64 6.88
CA ALA A 142 -8.28 -6.40 8.02
C ALA A 142 -9.05 -6.02 9.29
N SER A 143 -9.36 -7.00 10.13
CA SER A 143 -10.03 -6.81 11.42
C SER A 143 -9.07 -6.71 12.62
N ASN A 144 -7.84 -7.18 12.47
CA ASN A 144 -6.81 -7.20 13.51
C ASN A 144 -5.41 -7.28 12.90
N HIS A 145 -4.36 -7.21 13.72
CA HIS A 145 -2.97 -7.21 13.26
C HIS A 145 -2.55 -8.52 12.56
N GLN A 146 -3.11 -9.67 12.96
CA GLN A 146 -2.83 -10.94 12.31
C GLN A 146 -3.45 -10.98 10.90
N ASP A 147 -4.65 -10.43 10.77
CA ASP A 147 -5.31 -10.30 9.45
C ASP A 147 -4.55 -9.34 8.54
N VAL A 148 -4.01 -8.22 9.08
CA VAL A 148 -3.15 -7.32 8.28
C VAL A 148 -1.98 -8.08 7.69
N PHE A 149 -1.27 -8.88 8.50
CA PHE A 149 -0.18 -9.71 8.03
C PHE A 149 -0.64 -10.70 6.95
N ALA A 150 -1.69 -11.49 7.25
CA ALA A 150 -2.17 -12.54 6.36
C ALA A 150 -2.64 -11.98 5.00
N MET A 151 -3.47 -10.94 5.02
CA MET A 151 -4.00 -10.28 3.82
C MET A 151 -2.91 -9.58 2.99
N THR A 152 -1.82 -9.15 3.64
CA THR A 152 -0.68 -8.57 2.91
C THR A 152 0.16 -9.66 2.23
N VAL A 153 0.12 -10.89 2.72
CA VAL A 153 0.81 -12.04 2.11
C VAL A 153 0.05 -12.59 0.91
N GLU A 154 -1.28 -12.59 0.98
CA GLU A 154 -2.18 -13.04 -0.11
C GLU A 154 -2.10 -12.16 -1.35
#